data_45b2ac8bae4320d4d6f7113cbe7f107d
#
_entry.id   45b2ac8bae4320d4d6f7113cbe7f107d
#
_cell.length_a   1.000
_cell.length_b   1.000
_cell.length_c   1.000
_cell.angle_alpha   90.00
_cell.angle_beta   90.00
_cell.angle_gamma   90.00
#
_symmetry.space_group_name_H-M   'P 1'
#
loop_
_entity.id
_entity.type
_entity.pdbx_description
1 polymer ?
#
loop_
_entity_poly.entity_id
_entity_poly.type
_entity_poly.pdbx_seq_one_letter_code
_entity_poly.pdbx_strand_id
1 'polypeptide(L)'
;MKHRIFLLFISLLTCSLQAQTVHYNAFSHNDYERTHPLFDALSFNFNCVEADLWLIDGELYVSHDTVAPNPDITFDKLYLLPLVERIKKNNGKVYPGSDRPFYLMVDCKTDGEAMYPVLKKKLEAYESLFCHEKEGKLQETAILFYLSGRSPRKAIAAETNRFIFLDGTIDDLGKGIPAALMPVISDNYSKYINWKGDGEIPADKLEKMREYIHQTHAEGKLFRWWGAPDKPLFKKLFIQEGVDLIGADDLKALDEILQQTSRQ
;
A
#
# COMPACT_ATOMS: atom_id res chain seq x y z
N MET A 1 -66.12 -27.72 16.91
CA MET A 1 -65.12 -27.31 15.90
C MET A 1 -63.88 -26.81 16.62
N LYS A 2 -62.76 -27.56 16.56
CA LYS A 2 -61.50 -27.22 17.24
C LYS A 2 -60.61 -26.54 16.21
N HIS A 3 -60.33 -25.24 16.37
CA HIS A 3 -59.37 -24.49 15.53
C HIS A 3 -57.98 -24.83 15.97
N ARG A 4 -57.16 -25.45 15.09
CA ARG A 4 -55.72 -25.63 15.29
C ARG A 4 -55.02 -24.39 14.71
N ILE A 5 -54.44 -23.61 15.59
CA ILE A 5 -53.52 -22.50 15.21
C ILE A 5 -52.19 -23.13 14.83
N PHE A 6 -51.76 -22.96 13.56
CA PHE A 6 -50.46 -23.39 13.06
C PHE A 6 -49.49 -22.20 13.22
N LEU A 7 -48.62 -22.25 14.26
CA LEU A 7 -47.56 -21.28 14.44
C LEU A 7 -46.43 -21.60 13.46
N LEU A 8 -46.25 -20.73 12.45
CA LEU A 8 -45.15 -20.79 11.51
C LEU A 8 -43.92 -20.18 12.18
N PHE A 9 -42.94 -20.99 12.58
CA PHE A 9 -41.64 -20.53 13.05
C PHE A 9 -40.81 -20.10 11.84
N ILE A 10 -40.68 -18.79 11.58
CA ILE A 10 -39.72 -18.25 10.61
C ILE A 10 -38.36 -18.16 11.33
N SER A 11 -37.51 -19.14 11.04
CA SER A 11 -36.09 -19.10 11.44
C SER A 11 -35.37 -18.05 10.59
N LEU A 12 -35.13 -16.87 11.17
CA LEU A 12 -34.20 -15.90 10.60
C LEU A 12 -32.78 -16.46 10.71
N LEU A 13 -32.28 -17.01 9.61
CA LEU A 13 -30.83 -17.23 9.46
C LEU A 13 -30.14 -15.86 9.43
N THR A 14 -29.65 -15.42 10.56
CA THR A 14 -28.67 -14.31 10.62
C THR A 14 -27.36 -14.82 10.03
N CYS A 15 -27.16 -14.60 8.74
CA CYS A 15 -25.83 -14.68 8.16
C CYS A 15 -24.99 -13.60 8.83
N SER A 16 -24.18 -13.96 9.83
CA SER A 16 -23.14 -13.10 10.34
C SER A 16 -22.16 -12.88 9.20
N LEU A 17 -22.25 -11.75 8.49
CA LEU A 17 -21.15 -11.26 7.68
C LEU A 17 -20.01 -11.02 8.66
N GLN A 18 -19.09 -11.95 8.77
CA GLN A 18 -17.83 -11.74 9.45
C GLN A 18 -17.14 -10.63 8.66
N ALA A 19 -17.04 -9.43 9.23
CA ALA A 19 -16.34 -8.33 8.62
C ALA A 19 -14.91 -8.80 8.34
N GLN A 20 -14.52 -8.78 7.09
CA GLN A 20 -13.21 -9.21 6.64
C GLN A 20 -12.18 -8.23 7.24
N THR A 21 -11.29 -8.71 8.11
CA THR A 21 -10.30 -7.85 8.75
C THR A 21 -9.26 -7.41 7.73
N VAL A 22 -9.18 -6.10 7.47
CA VAL A 22 -8.19 -5.52 6.57
C VAL A 22 -6.85 -5.44 7.29
N HIS A 23 -5.79 -5.92 6.65
CA HIS A 23 -4.42 -5.80 7.14
C HIS A 23 -3.80 -4.49 6.67
N TYR A 24 -4.01 -3.42 7.45
CA TYR A 24 -3.53 -2.07 7.09
C TYR A 24 -2.02 -1.93 7.02
N ASN A 25 -1.29 -2.84 7.63
CA ASN A 25 0.17 -2.90 7.64
C ASN A 25 0.76 -3.90 6.63
N ALA A 26 -0.06 -4.59 5.85
CA ALA A 26 0.40 -5.56 4.87
C ALA A 26 0.64 -4.92 3.50
N PHE A 27 1.83 -5.14 2.96
CA PHE A 27 2.31 -4.59 1.69
C PHE A 27 2.72 -5.75 0.76
N SER A 28 2.03 -5.90 -0.38
CA SER A 28 2.42 -6.86 -1.43
C SER A 28 3.57 -6.28 -2.22
N HIS A 29 4.78 -6.74 -1.95
CA HIS A 29 6.01 -6.36 -2.64
C HIS A 29 6.05 -7.03 -4.02
N ASN A 30 6.45 -6.28 -5.06
CA ASN A 30 6.43 -6.77 -6.45
C ASN A 30 5.10 -7.47 -6.79
N ASP A 31 3.98 -6.82 -6.48
CA ASP A 31 2.64 -7.43 -6.60
C ASP A 31 2.33 -7.95 -8.01
N TYR A 32 2.91 -7.34 -9.03
CA TYR A 32 2.78 -7.72 -10.43
C TYR A 32 3.41 -9.08 -10.78
N GLU A 33 4.25 -9.66 -9.91
CA GLU A 33 4.82 -11.01 -10.06
C GLU A 33 3.87 -12.12 -9.62
N ARG A 34 2.70 -11.76 -9.04
CA ARG A 34 1.67 -12.71 -8.62
C ARG A 34 0.97 -13.34 -9.83
N THR A 35 0.37 -14.50 -9.60
CA THR A 35 -0.47 -15.16 -10.62
C THR A 35 -1.62 -14.25 -11.08
N HIS A 36 -2.21 -13.53 -10.12
CA HIS A 36 -3.27 -12.55 -10.36
C HIS A 36 -2.92 -11.23 -9.66
N PRO A 37 -2.09 -10.36 -10.31
CA PRO A 37 -1.70 -9.06 -9.74
C PRO A 37 -2.89 -8.29 -9.19
N LEU A 38 -2.71 -7.58 -8.07
CA LEU A 38 -3.74 -6.93 -7.27
C LEU A 38 -4.69 -7.92 -6.58
N PHE A 39 -5.26 -8.87 -7.31
CA PHE A 39 -6.32 -9.74 -6.78
C PHE A 39 -5.81 -10.72 -5.73
N ASP A 40 -4.60 -11.23 -5.88
CA ASP A 40 -4.00 -12.11 -4.87
C ASP A 40 -3.79 -11.35 -3.56
N ALA A 41 -3.27 -10.11 -3.59
CA ALA A 41 -3.14 -9.25 -2.41
C ALA A 41 -4.51 -8.91 -1.79
N LEU A 42 -5.50 -8.57 -2.61
CA LEU A 42 -6.87 -8.30 -2.14
C LEU A 42 -7.53 -9.51 -1.50
N SER A 43 -7.21 -10.74 -1.95
CA SER A 43 -7.75 -11.98 -1.38
C SER A 43 -7.24 -12.25 0.04
N PHE A 44 -6.04 -11.77 0.37
CA PHE A 44 -5.45 -11.77 1.71
C PHE A 44 -5.74 -10.50 2.52
N ASN A 45 -6.60 -9.61 2.02
CA ASN A 45 -6.97 -8.34 2.68
C ASN A 45 -5.79 -7.37 2.90
N PHE A 46 -4.77 -7.44 2.08
CA PHE A 46 -3.64 -6.51 2.13
C PHE A 46 -4.09 -5.12 1.71
N ASN A 47 -3.65 -4.10 2.44
CA ASN A 47 -4.04 -2.72 2.19
C ASN A 47 -3.04 -1.92 1.35
N CYS A 48 -1.94 -2.54 0.94
CA CYS A 48 -0.94 -1.90 0.08
C CYS A 48 -0.40 -2.86 -0.97
N VAL A 49 -0.21 -2.36 -2.19
CA VAL A 49 0.44 -3.07 -3.31
C VAL A 49 1.47 -2.19 -4.00
N GLU A 50 2.49 -2.83 -4.58
CA GLU A 50 3.54 -2.20 -5.37
C GLU A 50 3.40 -2.57 -6.85
N ALA A 51 3.45 -1.54 -7.72
CA ALA A 51 3.50 -1.69 -9.16
C ALA A 51 4.72 -0.95 -9.72
N ASP A 52 5.60 -1.67 -10.41
CA ASP A 52 6.76 -1.10 -11.10
C ASP A 52 6.36 -0.64 -12.49
N LEU A 53 6.58 0.63 -12.84
CA LEU A 53 6.12 1.19 -14.10
C LEU A 53 7.25 1.59 -15.03
N TRP A 54 7.11 1.17 -16.29
CA TRP A 54 7.91 1.59 -17.42
C TRP A 54 7.07 2.43 -18.37
N LEU A 55 7.53 3.62 -18.72
CA LEU A 55 6.96 4.40 -19.82
C LEU A 55 7.62 3.97 -21.13
N ILE A 56 6.84 3.41 -22.07
CA ILE A 56 7.31 2.98 -23.39
C ILE A 56 6.26 3.45 -24.41
N ASP A 57 6.69 4.25 -25.39
CA ASP A 57 5.85 4.77 -26.49
C ASP A 57 4.53 5.42 -26.02
N GLY A 58 4.57 6.12 -24.87
CA GLY A 58 3.41 6.83 -24.31
C GLY A 58 2.43 5.95 -23.53
N GLU A 59 2.73 4.68 -23.30
CA GLU A 59 1.95 3.75 -22.49
C GLU A 59 2.75 3.30 -21.24
N LEU A 60 2.03 2.97 -20.16
CA LEU A 60 2.60 2.52 -18.89
C LEU A 60 2.48 1.01 -18.76
N TYR A 61 3.62 0.33 -18.78
CA TYR A 61 3.72 -1.12 -18.63
C TYR A 61 4.24 -1.49 -17.24
N VAL A 62 3.72 -2.58 -16.71
CA VAL A 62 4.06 -3.08 -15.38
C VAL A 62 5.08 -4.20 -15.48
N SER A 63 6.29 -3.98 -14.95
CA SER A 63 7.35 -5.00 -14.91
C SER A 63 8.51 -4.54 -14.02
N HIS A 64 9.23 -5.50 -13.40
CA HIS A 64 10.47 -5.20 -12.69
C HIS A 64 11.57 -4.73 -13.66
N ASP A 65 11.79 -5.50 -14.69
CA ASP A 65 12.79 -5.21 -15.71
C ASP A 65 12.17 -4.60 -16.96
N THR A 66 13.03 -4.08 -17.85
CA THR A 66 12.56 -3.56 -19.14
C THR A 66 11.82 -4.64 -19.92
N VAL A 67 10.70 -4.28 -20.53
CA VAL A 67 9.77 -5.21 -21.18
C VAL A 67 9.41 -4.71 -22.57
N ALA A 68 9.11 -5.64 -23.48
CA ALA A 68 8.47 -5.30 -24.75
C ALA A 68 7.01 -4.87 -24.52
N PRO A 69 6.46 -3.93 -25.31
CA PRO A 69 5.06 -3.55 -25.23
C PRO A 69 4.11 -4.75 -25.27
N ASN A 70 3.29 -4.90 -24.26
CA ASN A 70 2.30 -5.97 -24.13
C ASN A 70 1.00 -5.42 -23.52
N PRO A 71 -0.13 -5.44 -24.25
CA PRO A 71 -1.39 -4.90 -23.79
C PRO A 71 -1.96 -5.63 -22.57
N ASP A 72 -1.43 -6.78 -22.21
CA ASP A 72 -1.90 -7.55 -21.05
C ASP A 72 -1.28 -7.11 -19.72
N ILE A 73 -0.18 -6.36 -19.75
CA ILE A 73 0.54 -5.90 -18.57
C ILE A 73 0.58 -4.38 -18.45
N THR A 74 -0.44 -3.67 -18.94
CA THR A 74 -0.54 -2.22 -18.73
C THR A 74 -1.00 -1.89 -17.32
N PHE A 75 -0.59 -0.73 -16.82
CA PHE A 75 -1.03 -0.23 -15.52
C PHE A 75 -2.56 -0.14 -15.41
N ASP A 76 -3.21 0.34 -16.48
CA ASP A 76 -4.67 0.42 -16.54
C ASP A 76 -5.31 -0.95 -16.34
N LYS A 77 -4.80 -1.98 -17.03
CA LYS A 77 -5.40 -3.32 -17.01
C LYS A 77 -5.18 -4.05 -15.71
N LEU A 78 -3.98 -3.94 -15.13
CA LEU A 78 -3.62 -4.71 -13.93
C LEU A 78 -4.06 -4.04 -12.63
N TYR A 79 -4.10 -2.70 -12.57
CA TYR A 79 -4.33 -1.98 -11.32
C TYR A 79 -5.45 -0.94 -11.38
N LEU A 80 -5.37 0.04 -12.30
CA LEU A 80 -6.25 1.20 -12.25
C LEU A 80 -7.73 0.81 -12.45
N LEU A 81 -8.05 0.18 -13.57
CA LEU A 81 -9.45 -0.18 -13.89
C LEU A 81 -10.04 -1.20 -12.92
N PRO A 82 -9.33 -2.27 -12.50
CA PRO A 82 -9.83 -3.18 -11.48
C PRO A 82 -10.12 -2.50 -10.13
N LEU A 83 -9.27 -1.55 -9.70
CA LEU A 83 -9.52 -0.78 -8.48
C LEU A 83 -10.74 0.12 -8.62
N VAL A 84 -10.89 0.83 -9.75
CA VAL A 84 -12.06 1.66 -10.04
C VAL A 84 -13.36 0.85 -9.96
N GLU A 85 -13.41 -0.30 -10.62
CA GLU A 85 -14.58 -1.19 -10.59
C GLU A 85 -14.88 -1.69 -9.18
N ARG A 86 -13.84 -2.10 -8.44
CA ARG A 86 -13.98 -2.58 -7.07
C ARG A 86 -14.52 -1.49 -6.14
N ILE A 87 -14.00 -0.27 -6.24
CA ILE A 87 -14.45 0.87 -5.43
C ILE A 87 -15.90 1.20 -5.73
N LYS A 88 -16.29 1.20 -7.00
CA LYS A 88 -17.67 1.40 -7.43
C LYS A 88 -18.60 0.33 -6.84
N LYS A 89 -18.21 -0.94 -6.87
CA LYS A 89 -18.97 -2.06 -6.31
C LYS A 89 -19.09 -1.98 -4.78
N ASN A 90 -18.10 -1.44 -4.10
CA ASN A 90 -17.98 -1.39 -2.64
C ASN A 90 -18.35 -0.01 -2.06
N ASN A 91 -19.22 0.75 -2.73
CA ASN A 91 -19.73 2.04 -2.24
C ASN A 91 -18.63 3.06 -1.89
N GLY A 92 -17.63 3.18 -2.76
CA GLY A 92 -16.58 4.20 -2.64
C GLY A 92 -15.33 3.77 -1.88
N LYS A 93 -15.15 2.48 -1.57
CA LYS A 93 -13.97 1.95 -0.85
C LYS A 93 -13.42 0.70 -1.53
N VAL A 94 -12.12 0.44 -1.38
CA VAL A 94 -11.51 -0.81 -1.85
C VAL A 94 -11.99 -2.01 -1.02
N TYR A 95 -12.10 -1.83 0.30
CA TYR A 95 -12.71 -2.81 1.21
C TYR A 95 -13.97 -2.23 1.82
N PRO A 96 -15.09 -2.98 1.81
CA PRO A 96 -16.33 -2.54 2.44
C PRO A 96 -16.11 -2.20 3.91
N GLY A 97 -16.54 -1.00 4.34
CA GLY A 97 -16.44 -0.58 5.73
C GLY A 97 -15.05 -0.12 6.19
N SER A 98 -14.05 -0.10 5.30
CA SER A 98 -12.73 0.44 5.63
C SER A 98 -12.82 1.94 5.92
N ASP A 99 -12.20 2.37 7.02
CA ASP A 99 -12.04 3.77 7.43
C ASP A 99 -10.76 4.42 6.87
N ARG A 100 -9.86 3.63 6.27
CA ARG A 100 -8.59 4.08 5.70
C ARG A 100 -8.54 3.88 4.18
N PRO A 101 -7.73 4.67 3.46
CA PRO A 101 -7.46 4.45 2.04
C PRO A 101 -6.68 3.15 1.81
N PHE A 102 -6.81 2.62 0.61
CA PHE A 102 -5.91 1.61 0.06
C PHE A 102 -4.65 2.29 -0.49
N TYR A 103 -3.48 1.74 -0.24
CA TYR A 103 -2.21 2.31 -0.69
C TYR A 103 -1.80 1.67 -2.02
N LEU A 104 -1.67 2.48 -3.05
CA LEU A 104 -1.09 2.07 -4.33
C LEU A 104 0.25 2.77 -4.51
N MET A 105 1.32 2.04 -4.28
CA MET A 105 2.68 2.48 -4.52
C MET A 105 3.08 2.19 -5.97
N VAL A 106 3.69 3.16 -6.61
CA VAL A 106 4.27 3.00 -7.94
C VAL A 106 5.76 3.30 -7.89
N ASP A 107 6.58 2.34 -8.29
CA ASP A 107 8.01 2.54 -8.49
C ASP A 107 8.29 2.96 -9.95
N CYS A 108 8.76 4.18 -10.14
CA CYS A 108 9.10 4.72 -11.46
C CYS A 108 10.42 4.13 -11.95
N LYS A 109 10.38 3.20 -12.89
CA LYS A 109 11.56 2.55 -13.48
C LYS A 109 12.21 3.35 -14.60
N THR A 110 11.45 4.22 -15.26
CA THR A 110 11.94 5.17 -16.28
C THR A 110 12.06 6.59 -15.73
N ASP A 111 12.40 7.55 -16.58
CA ASP A 111 12.43 8.96 -16.21
C ASP A 111 11.06 9.44 -15.70
N GLY A 112 11.00 9.81 -14.44
CA GLY A 112 9.77 10.25 -13.79
C GLY A 112 9.21 11.53 -14.35
N GLU A 113 10.04 12.46 -14.82
CA GLU A 113 9.57 13.71 -15.43
C GLU A 113 8.81 13.44 -16.74
N ALA A 114 9.26 12.45 -17.52
CA ALA A 114 8.56 12.00 -18.74
C ALA A 114 7.32 11.16 -18.42
N MET A 115 7.37 10.31 -17.38
CA MET A 115 6.27 9.44 -16.98
C MET A 115 5.10 10.21 -16.35
N TYR A 116 5.40 11.22 -15.54
CA TYR A 116 4.42 11.89 -14.70
C TYR A 116 3.22 12.48 -15.46
N PRO A 117 3.39 13.21 -16.58
CA PRO A 117 2.25 13.73 -17.34
C PRO A 117 1.33 12.64 -17.89
N VAL A 118 1.91 11.51 -18.32
CA VAL A 118 1.15 10.36 -18.84
C VAL A 118 0.35 9.71 -17.73
N LEU A 119 1.01 9.42 -16.59
CA LEU A 119 0.39 8.84 -15.41
C LEU A 119 -0.73 9.75 -14.87
N LYS A 120 -0.43 11.03 -14.66
CA LYS A 120 -1.39 12.00 -14.14
C LYS A 120 -2.64 12.08 -15.00
N LYS A 121 -2.48 12.17 -16.33
CA LYS A 121 -3.61 12.20 -17.28
C LYS A 121 -4.50 10.95 -17.18
N LYS A 122 -3.93 9.76 -16.94
CA LYS A 122 -4.71 8.52 -16.73
C LYS A 122 -5.51 8.59 -15.43
N LEU A 123 -4.91 9.09 -14.36
CA LEU A 123 -5.53 9.16 -13.03
C LEU A 123 -6.58 10.28 -12.93
N GLU A 124 -6.43 11.40 -13.65
CA GLU A 124 -7.37 12.55 -13.67
C GLU A 124 -8.81 12.13 -14.00
N ALA A 125 -8.99 11.10 -14.85
CA ALA A 125 -10.32 10.57 -15.18
C ALA A 125 -11.05 9.98 -13.96
N TYR A 126 -10.32 9.66 -12.90
CA TYR A 126 -10.80 9.02 -11.67
C TYR A 126 -10.35 9.78 -10.41
N GLU A 127 -10.02 11.06 -10.55
CA GLU A 127 -9.41 11.91 -9.52
C GLU A 127 -10.14 11.82 -8.17
N SER A 128 -11.47 11.82 -8.18
CA SER A 128 -12.29 11.73 -6.97
C SER A 128 -12.09 10.47 -6.12
N LEU A 129 -11.44 9.44 -6.66
CA LEU A 129 -11.14 8.21 -5.93
C LEU A 129 -9.82 8.30 -5.16
N PHE A 130 -8.96 9.25 -5.53
CA PHE A 130 -7.64 9.42 -4.91
C PHE A 130 -7.68 10.42 -3.76
N CYS A 131 -6.93 10.15 -2.70
CA CYS A 131 -6.70 11.12 -1.64
C CYS A 131 -6.12 12.41 -2.21
N HIS A 132 -6.48 13.55 -1.62
CA HIS A 132 -6.04 14.88 -2.07
C HIS A 132 -5.32 15.61 -0.96
N GLU A 133 -4.34 16.41 -1.33
CA GLU A 133 -3.86 17.48 -0.45
C GLU A 133 -4.73 18.71 -0.66
N LYS A 134 -5.26 19.26 0.42
CA LYS A 134 -5.99 20.51 0.43
C LYS A 134 -5.56 21.33 1.64
N GLU A 135 -5.06 22.53 1.40
CA GLU A 135 -4.65 23.48 2.44
C GLU A 135 -3.63 22.86 3.43
N GLY A 136 -2.67 22.09 2.92
CA GLY A 136 -1.64 21.42 3.70
C GLY A 136 -2.10 20.18 4.46
N LYS A 137 -3.34 19.70 4.24
CA LYS A 137 -3.90 18.51 4.88
C LYS A 137 -4.28 17.45 3.87
N LEU A 138 -4.05 16.19 4.25
CA LEU A 138 -4.52 15.05 3.48
C LEU A 138 -6.04 14.89 3.66
N GLN A 139 -6.77 14.89 2.56
CA GLN A 139 -8.19 14.52 2.50
C GLN A 139 -8.27 13.08 2.01
N GLU A 140 -8.68 12.17 2.88
CA GLU A 140 -8.71 10.75 2.56
C GLU A 140 -9.97 10.36 1.79
N THR A 141 -9.77 9.56 0.74
CA THR A 141 -10.81 8.94 -0.08
C THR A 141 -10.59 7.42 -0.17
N ALA A 142 -10.65 6.83 -1.37
CA ALA A 142 -10.50 5.38 -1.53
C ALA A 142 -9.03 4.93 -1.68
N ILE A 143 -8.19 5.71 -2.35
CA ILE A 143 -6.80 5.33 -2.69
C ILE A 143 -5.85 6.45 -2.30
N LEU A 144 -4.78 6.11 -1.58
CA LEU A 144 -3.59 6.94 -1.45
C LEU A 144 -2.57 6.45 -2.47
N PHE A 145 -2.28 7.28 -3.46
CA PHE A 145 -1.39 6.98 -4.57
C PHE A 145 -0.05 7.71 -4.39
N TYR A 146 1.06 6.98 -4.35
CA TYR A 146 2.36 7.60 -4.14
C TYR A 146 3.47 6.98 -4.99
N LEU A 147 4.46 7.81 -5.37
CA LEU A 147 5.54 7.46 -6.28
C LEU A 147 6.86 7.29 -5.54
N SER A 148 7.52 6.20 -5.85
CA SER A 148 8.90 5.86 -5.48
C SER A 148 9.83 5.84 -6.69
N GLY A 149 11.05 5.34 -6.51
CA GLY A 149 12.03 5.19 -7.58
C GLY A 149 12.46 6.53 -8.20
N ARG A 150 12.43 6.61 -9.52
CA ARG A 150 12.82 7.84 -10.26
C ARG A 150 11.69 8.88 -10.30
N SER A 151 10.95 9.03 -9.21
CA SER A 151 9.80 9.96 -9.13
C SER A 151 10.19 11.41 -9.38
N PRO A 152 9.32 12.22 -10.02
CA PRO A 152 9.57 13.64 -10.32
C PRO A 152 9.24 14.50 -9.09
N ARG A 153 10.08 14.40 -8.06
CA ARG A 153 9.84 15.00 -6.73
C ARG A 153 9.54 16.50 -6.78
N LYS A 154 10.23 17.26 -7.66
CA LYS A 154 10.03 18.71 -7.77
C LYS A 154 8.69 19.06 -8.42
N ALA A 155 8.31 18.33 -9.47
CA ALA A 155 7.05 18.54 -10.15
C ALA A 155 5.87 18.27 -9.20
N ILE A 156 5.89 17.14 -8.48
CA ILE A 156 4.86 16.80 -7.50
C ILE A 156 4.80 17.81 -6.35
N ALA A 157 5.95 18.24 -5.81
CA ALA A 157 5.99 19.20 -4.72
C ALA A 157 5.47 20.60 -5.12
N ALA A 158 5.56 20.98 -6.39
CA ALA A 158 5.08 22.25 -6.90
C ALA A 158 3.56 22.29 -7.13
N GLU A 159 2.89 21.14 -7.12
CA GLU A 159 1.43 21.10 -7.35
C GLU A 159 0.63 21.58 -6.14
N THR A 160 -0.45 22.29 -6.42
CA THR A 160 -1.52 22.58 -5.47
C THR A 160 -2.68 21.64 -5.73
N ASN A 161 -3.37 21.18 -4.67
CA ASN A 161 -4.45 20.18 -4.77
C ASN A 161 -3.96 18.85 -5.39
N ARG A 162 -2.77 18.38 -4.97
CA ARG A 162 -2.20 17.14 -5.48
C ARG A 162 -2.99 15.93 -5.02
N PHE A 163 -3.02 14.91 -5.87
CA PHE A 163 -3.58 13.59 -5.57
C PHE A 163 -2.57 12.46 -5.86
N ILE A 164 -1.33 12.84 -6.16
CA ILE A 164 -0.18 11.95 -6.30
C ILE A 164 0.85 12.43 -5.28
N PHE A 165 1.31 11.50 -4.44
CA PHE A 165 2.21 11.79 -3.33
C PHE A 165 3.59 11.20 -3.56
N LEU A 166 4.52 11.44 -2.64
CA LEU A 166 5.90 10.96 -2.70
C LEU A 166 6.18 9.91 -1.65
N ASP A 167 6.94 8.89 -2.03
CA ASP A 167 7.73 8.10 -1.11
C ASP A 167 9.00 8.87 -0.73
N GLY A 168 9.28 8.95 0.56
CA GLY A 168 10.48 9.56 1.08
C GLY A 168 11.53 8.54 1.49
N THR A 169 12.66 9.05 1.95
CA THR A 169 13.74 8.25 2.52
C THR A 169 14.08 8.74 3.93
N ILE A 170 14.88 7.99 4.66
CA ILE A 170 15.40 8.41 5.98
C ILE A 170 16.12 9.76 5.88
N ASP A 171 16.79 10.03 4.77
CA ASP A 171 17.45 11.31 4.55
C ASP A 171 16.47 12.51 4.43
N ASP A 172 15.17 12.27 4.25
CA ASP A 172 14.13 13.31 4.21
C ASP A 172 13.58 13.68 5.60
N LEU A 173 13.85 12.87 6.61
CA LEU A 173 13.44 13.15 7.99
C LEU A 173 14.14 14.41 8.53
N GLY A 174 13.44 15.17 9.34
CA GLY A 174 13.94 16.41 9.92
C GLY A 174 13.99 17.62 8.97
N LYS A 175 13.57 17.46 7.70
CA LYS A 175 13.59 18.55 6.72
C LYS A 175 12.29 19.36 6.66
N GLY A 176 11.31 19.05 7.52
CA GLY A 176 10.03 19.75 7.55
C GLY A 176 9.13 19.49 6.35
N ILE A 177 9.35 18.40 5.61
CA ILE A 177 8.49 17.99 4.49
C ILE A 177 7.17 17.46 5.06
N PRO A 178 6.01 18.05 4.71
CA PRO A 178 4.74 17.64 5.34
C PRO A 178 4.30 16.24 4.92
N ALA A 179 3.62 15.51 5.81
CA ALA A 179 3.02 14.21 5.51
C ALA A 179 2.01 14.29 4.36
N ALA A 180 1.34 15.44 4.18
CA ALA A 180 0.43 15.70 3.05
C ALA A 180 1.16 15.85 1.68
N LEU A 181 2.50 15.79 1.64
CA LEU A 181 3.29 15.65 0.42
C LEU A 181 3.97 14.29 0.37
N MET A 182 4.45 13.83 1.52
CA MET A 182 5.29 12.63 1.66
C MET A 182 4.77 11.78 2.82
N PRO A 183 3.69 11.03 2.58
CA PRO A 183 3.01 10.26 3.63
C PRO A 183 3.77 9.02 4.09
N VAL A 184 4.73 8.55 3.30
CA VAL A 184 5.51 7.34 3.59
C VAL A 184 7.01 7.68 3.55
N ILE A 185 7.77 7.09 4.46
CA ILE A 185 9.23 7.03 4.43
C ILE A 185 9.62 5.57 4.27
N SER A 186 10.30 5.24 3.19
CA SER A 186 10.82 3.90 2.96
C SER A 186 12.31 3.92 2.63
N ASP A 187 13.09 2.99 3.22
CA ASP A 187 14.52 2.93 2.95
C ASP A 187 15.06 1.50 3.02
N ASN A 188 16.29 1.34 2.54
CA ASN A 188 16.97 0.05 2.44
C ASN A 188 17.41 -0.44 3.82
N TYR A 189 16.77 -1.48 4.32
CA TYR A 189 17.13 -2.15 5.57
C TYR A 189 18.61 -2.52 5.64
N SER A 190 19.16 -3.08 4.54
CA SER A 190 20.56 -3.52 4.51
C SER A 190 21.57 -2.38 4.57
N LYS A 191 21.20 -1.15 4.17
CA LYS A 191 22.04 0.04 4.28
C LYS A 191 22.20 0.51 5.73
N TYR A 192 21.14 0.41 6.54
CA TYR A 192 21.09 1.02 7.87
C TYR A 192 21.21 0.02 9.01
N ILE A 193 20.57 -1.12 8.91
CA ILE A 193 20.51 -2.13 9.98
C ILE A 193 21.38 -3.34 9.67
N ASN A 194 21.21 -3.94 8.48
CA ASN A 194 22.02 -5.05 7.94
C ASN A 194 22.23 -6.25 8.88
N TRP A 195 21.32 -6.50 9.81
CA TRP A 195 21.29 -7.75 10.57
C TRP A 195 20.60 -8.82 9.73
N LYS A 196 21.16 -10.04 9.72
CA LYS A 196 20.70 -11.12 8.83
C LYS A 196 19.82 -12.16 9.52
N GLY A 197 19.54 -11.96 10.81
CA GLY A 197 18.71 -12.87 11.60
C GLY A 197 19.53 -13.93 12.37
N ASP A 198 20.84 -13.76 12.43
CA ASP A 198 21.72 -14.66 13.20
C ASP A 198 21.77 -14.19 14.66
N GLY A 199 21.27 -15.05 15.57
CA GLY A 199 21.14 -14.71 16.99
C GLY A 199 20.14 -13.58 17.26
N GLU A 200 20.34 -12.88 18.35
CA GLU A 200 19.56 -11.69 18.68
C GLU A 200 20.03 -10.46 17.87
N ILE A 201 19.09 -9.56 17.58
CA ILE A 201 19.47 -8.30 16.94
C ILE A 201 20.36 -7.49 17.88
N PRO A 202 21.52 -6.98 17.43
CA PRO A 202 22.38 -6.11 18.26
C PRO A 202 21.61 -4.89 18.78
N ALA A 203 21.83 -4.56 20.06
CA ALA A 203 21.07 -3.50 20.75
C ALA A 203 21.18 -2.13 20.05
N ASP A 204 22.36 -1.77 19.54
CA ASP A 204 22.60 -0.55 18.79
C ASP A 204 21.81 -0.47 17.48
N LYS A 205 21.63 -1.61 16.81
CA LYS A 205 20.85 -1.71 15.58
C LYS A 205 19.34 -1.63 15.85
N LEU A 206 18.90 -2.26 16.93
CA LEU A 206 17.50 -2.18 17.35
C LEU A 206 17.13 -0.76 17.78
N GLU A 207 18.00 -0.09 18.54
CA GLU A 207 17.82 1.31 18.95
C GLU A 207 17.74 2.23 17.71
N LYS A 208 18.65 2.07 16.77
CA LYS A 208 18.65 2.83 15.52
C LYS A 208 17.38 2.60 14.69
N MET A 209 16.87 1.38 14.62
CA MET A 209 15.59 1.07 13.96
C MET A 209 14.45 1.83 14.62
N ARG A 210 14.37 1.78 15.95
CA ARG A 210 13.36 2.48 16.76
C ARG A 210 13.43 4.00 16.57
N GLU A 211 14.62 4.56 16.51
CA GLU A 211 14.83 5.98 16.27
C GLU A 211 14.21 6.44 14.93
N TYR A 212 14.45 5.72 13.83
CA TYR A 212 13.89 6.06 12.53
C TYR A 212 12.35 5.92 12.51
N ILE A 213 11.81 4.86 13.10
CA ILE A 213 10.37 4.67 13.20
C ILE A 213 9.74 5.81 14.01
N HIS A 214 10.29 6.12 15.18
CA HIS A 214 9.80 7.18 16.06
C HIS A 214 9.86 8.56 15.39
N GLN A 215 10.97 8.88 14.72
CA GLN A 215 11.13 10.16 14.00
C GLN A 215 10.10 10.25 12.85
N THR A 216 9.87 9.17 12.12
CA THR A 216 8.86 9.12 11.05
C THR A 216 7.46 9.37 11.60
N HIS A 217 7.10 8.70 12.69
CA HIS A 217 5.80 8.87 13.35
C HIS A 217 5.62 10.28 13.94
N ALA A 218 6.69 10.88 14.49
CA ALA A 218 6.65 12.25 14.98
C ALA A 218 6.33 13.28 13.89
N GLU A 219 6.64 12.96 12.63
CA GLU A 219 6.29 13.77 11.45
C GLU A 219 4.91 13.40 10.86
N GLY A 220 4.16 12.49 11.48
CA GLY A 220 2.85 12.03 11.03
C GLY A 220 2.88 11.18 9.76
N LYS A 221 3.99 10.49 9.51
CA LYS A 221 4.24 9.65 8.34
C LYS A 221 4.25 8.18 8.70
N LEU A 222 4.11 7.30 7.68
CA LEU A 222 4.26 5.86 7.80
C LEU A 222 5.68 5.42 7.46
N PHE A 223 6.15 4.36 8.12
CA PHE A 223 7.49 3.82 7.90
C PHE A 223 7.47 2.45 7.23
N ARG A 224 8.38 2.22 6.28
CA ARG A 224 8.60 0.94 5.59
C ARG A 224 10.08 0.62 5.44
N TRP A 225 10.47 -0.63 5.72
CA TRP A 225 11.75 -1.18 5.28
C TRP A 225 11.58 -1.95 3.98
N TRP A 226 12.45 -1.69 2.98
CA TRP A 226 12.63 -2.56 1.83
C TRP A 226 14.01 -3.23 1.85
N GLY A 227 14.20 -4.33 1.09
CA GLY A 227 15.47 -5.07 1.03
C GLY A 227 15.84 -5.80 2.33
N ALA A 228 14.89 -6.01 3.25
CA ALA A 228 15.04 -6.89 4.38
C ALA A 228 14.80 -8.35 3.96
N PRO A 229 15.40 -9.35 4.66
CA PRO A 229 15.09 -10.75 4.39
C PRO A 229 13.60 -11.06 4.54
N ASP A 230 13.00 -11.71 3.54
CA ASP A 230 11.59 -12.10 3.57
C ASP A 230 11.38 -13.37 4.40
N LYS A 231 11.56 -13.26 5.72
CA LYS A 231 11.46 -14.35 6.69
C LYS A 231 10.49 -13.99 7.82
N PRO A 232 9.79 -14.99 8.41
CA PRO A 232 8.86 -14.76 9.52
C PRO A 232 9.46 -13.99 10.70
N LEU A 233 10.75 -14.20 10.99
CA LEU A 233 11.49 -13.50 12.03
C LEU A 233 11.45 -11.97 11.84
N PHE A 234 11.71 -11.49 10.61
CA PHE A 234 11.71 -10.06 10.29
C PHE A 234 10.30 -9.48 10.31
N LYS A 235 9.30 -10.22 9.80
CA LYS A 235 7.91 -9.78 9.86
C LYS A 235 7.45 -9.56 11.30
N LYS A 236 7.73 -10.52 12.19
CA LYS A 236 7.40 -10.41 13.62
C LYS A 236 8.15 -9.26 14.29
N LEU A 237 9.45 -9.11 14.02
CA LEU A 237 10.24 -7.98 14.52
C LEU A 237 9.65 -6.65 14.06
N PHE A 238 9.32 -6.50 12.79
CA PHE A 238 8.78 -5.24 12.26
C PHE A 238 7.41 -4.90 12.86
N ILE A 239 6.53 -5.91 13.03
CA ILE A 239 5.26 -5.72 13.73
C ILE A 239 5.51 -5.26 15.17
N GLN A 240 6.40 -5.92 15.89
CA GLN A 240 6.72 -5.61 17.29
C GLN A 240 7.30 -4.20 17.45
N GLU A 241 8.15 -3.76 16.52
CA GLU A 241 8.81 -2.47 16.57
C GLU A 241 7.96 -1.33 15.94
N GLY A 242 6.77 -1.63 15.41
CA GLY A 242 5.84 -0.62 14.92
C GLY A 242 6.13 -0.12 13.51
N VAL A 243 6.74 -0.94 12.66
CA VAL A 243 6.82 -0.65 11.21
C VAL A 243 5.42 -0.69 10.61
N ASP A 244 5.04 0.35 9.87
CA ASP A 244 3.68 0.53 9.38
C ASP A 244 3.37 -0.29 8.14
N LEU A 245 4.31 -0.40 7.20
CA LEU A 245 4.14 -1.14 5.95
C LEU A 245 5.17 -2.28 5.87
N ILE A 246 4.67 -3.51 5.99
CA ILE A 246 5.48 -4.72 6.05
C ILE A 246 5.40 -5.43 4.70
N GLY A 247 6.46 -5.31 3.90
CA GLY A 247 6.56 -5.95 2.59
C GLY A 247 6.64 -7.48 2.69
N ALA A 248 5.98 -8.18 1.79
CA ALA A 248 6.07 -9.64 1.68
C ALA A 248 6.00 -10.10 0.22
N ASP A 249 6.84 -11.11 -0.08
CA ASP A 249 6.74 -11.90 -1.30
C ASP A 249 5.82 -13.12 -1.08
N ASP A 250 5.82 -13.70 0.11
CA ASP A 250 4.85 -14.71 0.53
C ASP A 250 3.70 -14.06 1.29
N LEU A 251 2.61 -13.75 0.56
CA LEU A 251 1.43 -13.09 1.12
C LEU A 251 0.75 -13.95 2.19
N LYS A 252 0.69 -15.27 1.96
CA LYS A 252 0.07 -16.19 2.90
C LYS A 252 0.82 -16.24 4.23
N ALA A 253 2.15 -16.30 4.17
CA ALA A 253 2.96 -16.32 5.39
C ALA A 253 2.80 -15.03 6.22
N LEU A 254 2.70 -13.86 5.57
CA LEU A 254 2.44 -12.61 6.29
C LEU A 254 1.02 -12.57 6.87
N ASP A 255 0.00 -12.99 6.11
CA ASP A 255 -1.39 -13.06 6.58
C ASP A 255 -1.51 -13.94 7.84
N GLU A 256 -0.91 -15.13 7.85
CA GLU A 256 -0.90 -16.03 9.01
C GLU A 256 -0.26 -15.37 10.25
N ILE A 257 0.83 -14.62 10.08
CA ILE A 257 1.49 -13.89 11.17
C ILE A 257 0.58 -12.80 11.71
N LEU A 258 -0.04 -11.98 10.83
CA LEU A 258 -0.91 -10.88 11.21
C LEU A 258 -2.18 -11.37 11.93
N GLN A 259 -2.78 -12.45 11.47
CA GLN A 259 -3.92 -13.07 12.14
C GLN A 259 -3.60 -13.57 13.55
N GLN A 260 -2.38 -14.11 13.76
CA GLN A 260 -1.93 -14.53 15.09
C GLN A 260 -1.73 -13.34 16.03
N THR A 261 -1.17 -12.24 15.53
CA THR A 261 -0.91 -11.03 16.33
C THR A 261 -2.21 -10.29 16.73
N SER A 262 -3.22 -10.31 15.87
CA SER A 262 -4.52 -9.66 16.14
C SER A 262 -5.38 -10.39 17.20
N ARG A 263 -5.02 -11.62 17.58
CA ARG A 263 -5.74 -12.45 18.57
C ARG A 263 -5.15 -12.36 19.98
N GLN A 264 -4.00 -11.70 20.11
CA GLN A 264 -3.34 -11.43 21.42
C GLN A 264 -3.70 -10.05 21.94
#